data_949d9591249eafea85efde3febe860e7
#
_entry.id   949d9591249eafea85efde3febe860e7
#
_cell.length_a   1.000
_cell.length_b   1.000
_cell.length_c   1.000
_cell.angle_alpha   90.00
_cell.angle_beta   90.00
_cell.angle_gamma   90.00
#
_symmetry.space_group_name_H-M   'P 1'
#
loop_
_entity.id
_entity.type
_entity.pdbx_description
1 polymer ?
#
loop_
_entity_poly.entity_id
_entity_poly.type
_entity_poly.pdbx_seq_one_letter_code
_entity_poly.pdbx_strand_id
1 'polypeptide(L)'
;MQKFINNPENLTSELLEGLVLSNPDIITLEQGNLIVNKKLAEADRVTIVTLGGTGHEPAISGFVGEGMIDISVAGNIFAAPGPQACVEAIKMADKGHGVLFVVLNHAGDMLTGNLTMKQVKKLGINVVKVVTQEDVANAPRENADDRRGLVGCVPLYKIAGAAAAAG
;
A
#
# COMPACT_ATOMS: atom_id res chain seq x y z
N MET A 1 -9.85 -21.82 -21.84
CA MET A 1 -10.62 -21.72 -20.56
C MET A 1 -11.35 -20.39 -20.55
N GLN A 2 -12.66 -20.40 -20.37
CA GLN A 2 -13.46 -19.17 -20.30
C GLN A 2 -13.26 -18.54 -18.90
N LYS A 3 -13.01 -17.25 -18.86
CA LYS A 3 -12.82 -16.48 -17.62
C LYS A 3 -13.92 -15.43 -17.50
N PHE A 4 -14.25 -15.04 -16.28
CA PHE A 4 -15.17 -13.94 -15.98
C PHE A 4 -14.43 -12.61 -15.99
N ILE A 5 -13.95 -12.21 -17.15
CA ILE A 5 -13.25 -10.94 -17.38
C ILE A 5 -13.78 -10.29 -18.65
N ASN A 6 -13.73 -8.97 -18.74
CA ASN A 6 -14.04 -8.24 -19.95
C ASN A 6 -12.79 -8.18 -20.86
N ASN A 7 -12.06 -7.07 -20.80
CA ASN A 7 -10.78 -6.96 -21.51
C ASN A 7 -9.62 -7.19 -20.54
N PRO A 8 -8.69 -8.14 -20.84
CA PRO A 8 -7.52 -8.37 -20.00
C PRO A 8 -6.67 -7.11 -19.71
N GLU A 9 -6.63 -6.14 -20.61
CA GLU A 9 -5.89 -4.89 -20.44
C GLU A 9 -6.52 -3.98 -19.39
N ASN A 10 -7.83 -4.14 -19.12
CA ASN A 10 -8.57 -3.31 -18.18
C ASN A 10 -8.75 -3.94 -16.79
N LEU A 11 -8.18 -5.13 -16.56
CA LEU A 11 -8.41 -5.88 -15.31
C LEU A 11 -8.12 -5.05 -14.06
N THR A 12 -7.00 -4.34 -14.03
CA THR A 12 -6.62 -3.53 -12.87
C THR A 12 -7.57 -2.35 -12.68
N SER A 13 -7.87 -1.60 -13.74
CA SER A 13 -8.77 -0.44 -13.65
C SER A 13 -10.19 -0.86 -13.26
N GLU A 14 -10.75 -1.89 -13.89
CA GLU A 14 -12.08 -2.40 -13.57
C GLU A 14 -12.18 -2.94 -12.13
N LEU A 15 -11.11 -3.59 -11.63
CA LEU A 15 -11.05 -4.05 -10.25
C LEU A 15 -11.07 -2.87 -9.27
N LEU A 16 -10.23 -1.86 -9.49
CA LEU A 16 -10.15 -0.69 -8.60
C LEU A 16 -11.43 0.15 -8.64
N GLU A 17 -12.02 0.34 -9.81
CA GLU A 17 -13.32 0.98 -9.97
C GLU A 17 -14.42 0.23 -9.22
N GLY A 18 -14.47 -1.11 -9.36
CA GLY A 18 -15.39 -1.97 -8.63
C GLY A 18 -15.23 -1.89 -7.11
N LEU A 19 -13.98 -1.82 -6.63
CA LEU A 19 -13.67 -1.66 -5.22
C LEU A 19 -14.23 -0.34 -4.67
N VAL A 20 -14.04 0.77 -5.41
CA VAL A 20 -14.56 2.09 -5.01
C VAL A 20 -16.08 2.12 -5.08
N LEU A 21 -16.69 1.57 -6.14
CA LEU A 21 -18.15 1.49 -6.26
C LEU A 21 -18.80 0.68 -5.13
N SER A 22 -18.08 -0.33 -4.62
CA SER A 22 -18.55 -1.15 -3.49
C SER A 22 -18.37 -0.47 -2.14
N ASN A 23 -17.53 0.57 -2.06
CA ASN A 23 -17.18 1.27 -0.82
C ASN A 23 -17.18 2.80 -1.02
N PRO A 24 -18.25 3.39 -1.57
CA PRO A 24 -18.26 4.77 -2.03
C PRO A 24 -18.10 5.81 -0.91
N ASP A 25 -18.42 5.44 0.33
CA ASP A 25 -18.33 6.35 1.49
C ASP A 25 -16.95 6.32 2.17
N ILE A 26 -16.11 5.33 1.84
CA ILE A 26 -14.84 5.09 2.54
C ILE A 26 -13.64 5.48 1.70
N ILE A 27 -13.65 5.13 0.40
CA ILE A 27 -12.49 5.26 -0.47
C ILE A 27 -12.79 6.01 -1.76
N THR A 28 -11.73 6.53 -2.38
CA THR A 28 -11.75 7.08 -3.74
C THR A 28 -10.60 6.48 -4.55
N LEU A 29 -10.73 6.53 -5.89
CA LEU A 29 -9.67 6.17 -6.83
C LEU A 29 -9.09 7.46 -7.41
N GLU A 30 -7.81 7.67 -7.17
CA GLU A 30 -7.06 8.81 -7.70
C GLU A 30 -6.11 8.40 -8.83
N GLN A 31 -5.60 9.38 -9.56
CA GLN A 31 -4.68 9.15 -10.67
C GLN A 31 -3.47 8.31 -10.23
N GLY A 32 -3.03 7.37 -11.07
CA GLY A 32 -1.90 6.47 -10.77
C GLY A 32 -2.30 5.23 -9.98
N ASN A 33 -3.58 4.84 -10.03
CA ASN A 33 -4.14 3.69 -9.34
C ASN A 33 -3.97 3.78 -7.80
N LEU A 34 -4.21 4.98 -7.25
CA LEU A 34 -4.18 5.20 -5.82
C LEU A 34 -5.57 4.99 -5.23
N ILE A 35 -5.71 4.02 -4.34
CA ILE A 35 -6.91 3.91 -3.50
C ILE A 35 -6.67 4.71 -2.23
N VAL A 36 -7.49 5.73 -2.02
CA VAL A 36 -7.29 6.75 -0.99
C VAL A 36 -8.46 6.77 -0.02
N ASN A 37 -8.16 6.81 1.27
CA ASN A 37 -9.13 7.02 2.32
C ASN A 37 -9.74 8.44 2.20
N LYS A 38 -11.05 8.56 2.09
CA LYS A 38 -11.75 9.85 1.97
C LYS A 38 -11.50 10.80 3.13
N LYS A 39 -11.18 10.27 4.31
CA LYS A 39 -10.83 11.08 5.49
C LYS A 39 -9.36 11.53 5.53
N LEU A 40 -8.56 11.21 4.50
CA LEU A 40 -7.14 11.57 4.47
C LEU A 40 -6.91 13.08 4.57
N ALA A 41 -7.79 13.89 4.00
CA ALA A 41 -7.67 15.36 4.06
C ALA A 41 -7.75 15.92 5.49
N GLU A 42 -8.42 15.20 6.39
CA GLU A 42 -8.66 15.57 7.79
C GLU A 42 -7.61 14.95 8.74
N ALA A 43 -6.65 14.20 8.20
CA ALA A 43 -5.67 13.48 9.02
C ALA A 43 -4.71 14.45 9.73
N ASP A 44 -4.71 14.43 11.06
CA ASP A 44 -3.81 15.17 11.94
C ASP A 44 -2.94 14.18 12.75
N ARG A 45 -2.27 13.28 12.02
CA ARG A 45 -1.49 12.15 12.56
C ARG A 45 -0.53 11.61 11.51
N VAL A 46 0.35 10.70 11.93
CA VAL A 46 1.12 9.87 10.98
C VAL A 46 0.14 9.13 10.06
N THR A 47 0.39 9.20 8.76
CA THR A 47 -0.41 8.50 7.76
C THR A 47 0.29 7.22 7.29
N ILE A 48 -0.48 6.28 6.77
CA ILE A 48 0.02 4.96 6.38
C ILE A 48 -0.17 4.77 4.88
N VAL A 49 0.94 4.56 4.18
CA VAL A 49 0.97 4.27 2.74
C VAL A 49 1.52 2.87 2.52
N THR A 50 0.92 2.13 1.61
CA THR A 50 1.43 0.82 1.18
C THR A 50 1.43 0.71 -0.33
N LEU A 51 2.08 -0.32 -0.85
CA LEU A 51 2.13 -0.63 -2.28
C LEU A 51 2.00 -2.13 -2.51
N GLY A 52 1.60 -2.52 -3.69
CA GLY A 52 1.62 -3.91 -4.14
C GLY A 52 0.83 -4.12 -5.42
N GLY A 53 0.97 -5.30 -6.02
CA GLY A 53 0.21 -5.69 -7.21
C GLY A 53 -1.25 -5.97 -6.87
N THR A 54 -2.15 -5.69 -7.80
CA THR A 54 -3.53 -6.21 -7.77
C THR A 54 -3.55 -7.73 -7.96
N GLY A 55 -4.64 -8.39 -7.61
CA GLY A 55 -4.80 -9.85 -7.67
C GLY A 55 -4.54 -10.54 -6.33
N HIS A 56 -4.24 -9.80 -5.28
CA HIS A 56 -4.06 -10.28 -3.92
C HIS A 56 -5.25 -9.93 -3.00
N GLU A 57 -6.33 -9.38 -3.54
CA GLU A 57 -7.47 -8.87 -2.78
C GLU A 57 -8.04 -9.90 -1.79
N PRO A 58 -8.47 -9.43 -0.60
CA PRO A 58 -8.56 -8.04 -0.15
C PRO A 58 -7.26 -7.43 0.37
N ALA A 59 -6.13 -8.15 0.32
CA ALA A 59 -4.84 -7.63 0.77
C ALA A 59 -4.51 -6.30 0.08
N ILE A 60 -3.83 -5.42 0.80
CA ILE A 60 -3.40 -4.11 0.36
C ILE A 60 -4.61 -3.17 0.20
N SER A 61 -5.21 -3.03 -1.00
CA SER A 61 -6.23 -2.01 -1.28
C SER A 61 -7.55 -2.19 -0.51
N GLY A 62 -7.94 -3.41 -0.18
CA GLY A 62 -9.15 -3.70 0.60
C GLY A 62 -9.09 -3.29 2.08
N PHE A 63 -7.93 -2.85 2.56
CA PHE A 63 -7.73 -2.38 3.94
C PHE A 63 -7.51 -0.86 4.03
N VAL A 64 -7.80 -0.12 2.95
CA VAL A 64 -7.82 1.35 3.01
C VAL A 64 -9.07 1.82 3.73
N GLY A 65 -8.87 2.61 4.79
CA GLY A 65 -9.96 3.13 5.60
C GLY A 65 -9.52 3.57 6.98
N GLU A 66 -10.50 3.96 7.80
CA GLU A 66 -10.26 4.48 9.14
C GLU A 66 -9.56 3.46 10.05
N GLY A 67 -8.49 3.89 10.71
CA GLY A 67 -7.73 3.07 11.64
C GLY A 67 -6.82 2.00 10.98
N MET A 68 -6.63 2.07 9.67
CA MET A 68 -5.74 1.17 8.93
C MET A 68 -4.89 1.95 7.90
N ILE A 69 -5.03 1.66 6.60
CA ILE A 69 -4.24 2.30 5.53
C ILE A 69 -4.92 3.60 5.10
N ASP A 70 -4.13 4.63 4.82
CA ASP A 70 -4.61 5.88 4.23
C ASP A 70 -4.53 5.87 2.70
N ILE A 71 -3.43 5.35 2.14
CA ILE A 71 -3.29 5.19 0.68
C ILE A 71 -2.68 3.83 0.35
N SER A 72 -3.31 3.13 -0.59
CA SER A 72 -2.73 1.97 -1.28
C SER A 72 -2.36 2.34 -2.71
N VAL A 73 -1.11 2.07 -3.10
CA VAL A 73 -0.62 2.23 -4.46
C VAL A 73 -0.72 0.89 -5.17
N ALA A 74 -1.68 0.77 -6.08
CA ALA A 74 -1.98 -0.48 -6.75
C ALA A 74 -1.19 -0.62 -8.06
N GLY A 75 -0.41 -1.68 -8.17
CA GLY A 75 0.25 -2.09 -9.41
C GLY A 75 -0.66 -2.94 -10.30
N ASN A 76 -0.14 -3.38 -11.43
CA ASN A 76 -0.83 -4.34 -12.29
C ASN A 76 -0.95 -5.70 -11.60
N ILE A 77 -1.69 -6.64 -12.21
CA ILE A 77 -1.90 -7.98 -11.67
C ILE A 77 -0.55 -8.64 -11.33
N PHE A 78 -0.36 -8.95 -10.04
CA PHE A 78 0.85 -9.56 -9.47
C PHE A 78 2.16 -8.82 -9.76
N ALA A 79 2.10 -7.50 -10.01
CA ALA A 79 3.26 -6.67 -10.29
C ALA A 79 3.27 -5.42 -9.42
N ALA A 80 4.43 -5.09 -8.85
CA ALA A 80 4.59 -3.87 -8.06
C ALA A 80 4.31 -2.61 -8.92
N PRO A 81 3.76 -1.53 -8.32
CA PRO A 81 3.61 -0.25 -9.01
C PRO A 81 4.95 0.42 -9.27
N GLY A 82 4.96 1.41 -10.15
CA GLY A 82 6.15 2.23 -10.38
C GLY A 82 6.47 3.14 -9.17
N PRO A 83 7.76 3.46 -8.94
CA PRO A 83 8.17 4.28 -7.80
C PRO A 83 7.61 5.71 -7.83
N GLN A 84 7.34 6.25 -9.01
CA GLN A 84 6.75 7.59 -9.14
C GLN A 84 5.34 7.66 -8.53
N ALA A 85 4.51 6.66 -8.75
CA ALA A 85 3.17 6.59 -8.14
C ALA A 85 3.26 6.54 -6.61
N CYS A 86 4.24 5.80 -6.06
CA CYS A 86 4.48 5.75 -4.62
C CYS A 86 4.96 7.11 -4.07
N VAL A 87 5.79 7.83 -4.82
CA VAL A 87 6.22 9.19 -4.43
C VAL A 87 5.02 10.14 -4.38
N GLU A 88 4.15 10.12 -5.38
CA GLU A 88 2.94 10.97 -5.39
C GLU A 88 1.98 10.59 -4.25
N ALA A 89 1.80 9.30 -3.97
CA ALA A 89 1.03 8.84 -2.82
C ALA A 89 1.59 9.36 -1.48
N ILE A 90 2.90 9.28 -1.30
CA ILE A 90 3.57 9.77 -0.08
C ILE A 90 3.44 11.30 0.05
N LYS A 91 3.59 12.04 -1.05
CA LYS A 91 3.36 13.51 -1.07
C LYS A 91 1.93 13.87 -0.69
N MET A 92 0.94 13.12 -1.20
CA MET A 92 -0.47 13.29 -0.87
C MET A 92 -0.75 12.96 0.60
N ALA A 93 -0.10 11.91 1.12
CA ALA A 93 -0.28 11.42 2.48
C ALA A 93 0.42 12.30 3.52
N ASP A 94 1.49 13.01 3.17
CA ASP A 94 2.21 13.85 4.11
C ASP A 94 1.35 15.03 4.57
N LYS A 95 1.00 15.02 5.86
CA LYS A 95 0.24 16.07 6.55
C LYS A 95 1.09 16.79 7.60
N GLY A 96 2.42 16.68 7.50
CA GLY A 96 3.36 17.29 8.44
C GLY A 96 3.71 16.42 9.67
N HIS A 97 3.04 15.28 9.85
CA HIS A 97 3.28 14.32 10.94
C HIS A 97 4.18 13.16 10.52
N GLY A 98 4.56 13.10 9.24
CA GLY A 98 5.32 12.01 8.65
C GLY A 98 4.44 10.88 8.12
N VAL A 99 5.06 9.97 7.36
CA VAL A 99 4.42 8.86 6.68
C VAL A 99 5.05 7.54 7.07
N LEU A 100 4.25 6.55 7.46
CA LEU A 100 4.68 5.17 7.57
C LEU A 100 4.47 4.48 6.23
N PHE A 101 5.57 4.05 5.60
CA PHE A 101 5.53 3.37 4.31
C PHE A 101 5.74 1.87 4.49
N VAL A 102 4.66 1.10 4.32
CA VAL A 102 4.67 -0.36 4.51
C VAL A 102 4.95 -1.05 3.17
N VAL A 103 5.95 -1.91 3.16
CA VAL A 103 6.41 -2.65 1.98
C VAL A 103 6.43 -4.14 2.33
N LEU A 104 5.83 -4.97 1.49
CA LEU A 104 5.92 -6.42 1.64
C LEU A 104 7.26 -6.90 1.05
N ASN A 105 7.91 -7.86 1.70
CA ASN A 105 9.19 -8.39 1.24
C ASN A 105 9.01 -9.30 0.01
N HIS A 106 8.79 -8.66 -1.12
CA HIS A 106 8.83 -9.26 -2.46
C HIS A 106 9.78 -8.43 -3.33
N ALA A 107 10.50 -9.06 -4.25
CA ALA A 107 11.58 -8.41 -4.99
C ALA A 107 11.13 -7.12 -5.72
N GLY A 108 9.97 -7.14 -6.36
CA GLY A 108 9.41 -5.98 -7.06
C GLY A 108 9.03 -4.85 -6.10
N ASP A 109 8.33 -5.18 -5.00
CA ASP A 109 7.90 -4.21 -4.00
C ASP A 109 9.09 -3.59 -3.28
N MET A 110 10.09 -4.40 -2.94
CA MET A 110 11.35 -3.93 -2.33
C MET A 110 12.12 -3.00 -3.24
N LEU A 111 12.23 -3.34 -4.53
CA LEU A 111 12.89 -2.48 -5.52
C LEU A 111 12.16 -1.13 -5.63
N THR A 112 10.84 -1.16 -5.82
CA THR A 112 10.00 0.05 -5.87
C THR A 112 10.10 0.86 -4.59
N GLY A 113 9.96 0.20 -3.44
CA GLY A 113 10.05 0.85 -2.13
C GLY A 113 11.40 1.53 -1.90
N ASN A 114 12.51 0.88 -2.25
CA ASN A 114 13.84 1.45 -2.11
C ASN A 114 14.08 2.65 -3.04
N LEU A 115 13.58 2.58 -4.28
CA LEU A 115 13.66 3.71 -5.21
C LEU A 115 12.79 4.89 -4.74
N THR A 116 11.60 4.62 -4.23
CA THR A 116 10.70 5.62 -3.63
C THR A 116 11.39 6.32 -2.45
N MET A 117 11.98 5.56 -1.50
CA MET A 117 12.67 6.13 -0.35
C MET A 117 13.84 7.06 -0.75
N LYS A 118 14.57 6.73 -1.81
CA LYS A 118 15.63 7.61 -2.33
C LYS A 118 15.09 8.94 -2.88
N GLN A 119 13.89 8.92 -3.46
CA GLN A 119 13.27 10.13 -4.03
C GLN A 119 12.65 11.00 -2.94
N VAL A 120 11.85 10.42 -2.03
CA VAL A 120 11.18 11.19 -0.97
C VAL A 120 12.16 11.83 0.01
N LYS A 121 13.32 11.19 0.23
CA LYS A 121 14.41 11.79 1.02
C LYS A 121 14.90 13.11 0.42
N LYS A 122 14.97 13.21 -0.91
CA LYS A 122 15.37 14.46 -1.61
C LYS A 122 14.31 15.55 -1.49
N LEU A 123 13.05 15.18 -1.25
CA LEU A 123 11.93 16.10 -1.06
C LEU A 123 11.80 16.61 0.37
N GLY A 124 12.59 16.07 1.31
CA GLY A 124 12.55 16.46 2.72
C GLY A 124 11.33 15.91 3.47
N ILE A 125 10.60 14.95 2.91
CA ILE A 125 9.44 14.34 3.56
C ILE A 125 9.94 13.34 4.61
N ASN A 126 9.37 13.40 5.81
CA ASN A 126 9.68 12.45 6.87
C ASN A 126 8.93 11.12 6.61
N VAL A 127 9.66 10.09 6.19
CA VAL A 127 9.10 8.78 5.88
C VAL A 127 9.89 7.69 6.59
N VAL A 128 9.18 6.82 7.29
CA VAL A 128 9.72 5.58 7.84
C VAL A 128 9.21 4.41 7.03
N LYS A 129 10.14 3.62 6.46
CA LYS A 129 9.79 2.38 5.75
C LYS A 129 9.85 1.19 6.70
N VAL A 130 8.77 0.41 6.73
CA VAL A 130 8.68 -0.88 7.44
C VAL A 130 8.46 -1.99 6.42
N VAL A 131 9.17 -3.10 6.60
CA VAL A 131 9.08 -4.27 5.72
C VAL A 131 8.40 -5.41 6.48
N THR A 132 7.37 -6.02 5.88
CA THR A 132 6.80 -7.28 6.39
C THR A 132 7.58 -8.46 5.83
N GLN A 133 7.99 -9.38 6.71
CA GLN A 133 8.84 -10.53 6.36
C GLN A 133 8.57 -11.69 7.34
N GLU A 134 7.33 -12.14 7.39
CA GLU A 134 6.87 -13.09 8.39
C GLU A 134 6.77 -14.54 7.90
N ASP A 135 7.03 -14.83 6.63
CA ASP A 135 6.87 -16.16 6.05
C ASP A 135 7.91 -17.16 6.58
N VAL A 136 7.60 -17.75 7.72
CA VAL A 136 8.45 -18.75 8.37
C VAL A 136 8.62 -20.05 7.58
N ALA A 137 7.76 -20.29 6.59
CA ALA A 137 7.87 -21.45 5.72
C ALA A 137 8.97 -21.28 4.67
N ASN A 138 9.29 -20.02 4.31
CA ASN A 138 10.31 -19.73 3.29
C ASN A 138 11.74 -19.73 3.85
N ALA A 139 11.93 -19.26 5.09
CA ALA A 139 13.28 -19.20 5.69
C ALA A 139 13.22 -19.25 7.22
N PRO A 140 14.27 -19.76 7.89
CA PRO A 140 14.39 -19.76 9.33
C PRO A 140 14.60 -18.34 9.88
N ARG A 141 14.58 -18.19 11.20
CA ARG A 141 14.71 -16.88 11.87
C ARG A 141 16.06 -16.20 11.61
N GLU A 142 17.10 -16.99 11.48
CA GLU A 142 18.47 -16.53 11.22
C GLU A 142 18.61 -15.87 9.86
N ASN A 143 17.73 -16.21 8.90
CA ASN A 143 17.66 -15.68 7.56
C ASN A 143 16.32 -14.95 7.34
N ALA A 144 15.89 -14.13 8.28
CA ALA A 144 14.60 -13.45 8.22
C ALA A 144 14.44 -12.55 6.97
N ASP A 145 15.52 -12.03 6.43
CA ASP A 145 15.52 -11.20 5.22
C ASP A 145 15.10 -11.99 3.95
N ASP A 146 15.18 -13.32 3.98
CA ASP A 146 14.72 -14.20 2.91
C ASP A 146 13.23 -14.54 3.02
N ARG A 147 12.58 -14.18 4.14
CA ARG A 147 11.15 -14.41 4.36
C ARG A 147 10.33 -13.45 3.54
N ARG A 148 9.29 -13.93 2.90
CA ARG A 148 8.32 -13.09 2.22
C ARG A 148 7.41 -12.37 3.21
N GLY A 149 6.94 -11.19 2.80
CA GLY A 149 5.81 -10.53 3.44
C GLY A 149 4.51 -11.08 2.84
N LEU A 150 3.64 -11.60 3.68
CA LEU A 150 2.36 -12.18 3.31
C LEU A 150 1.22 -11.53 4.11
N VAL A 151 0.46 -12.33 4.85
CA VAL A 151 -0.70 -11.87 5.63
C VAL A 151 -0.32 -10.99 6.83
N GLY A 152 0.93 -11.00 7.26
CA GLY A 152 1.43 -10.17 8.36
C GLY A 152 1.28 -8.67 8.13
N CYS A 153 1.10 -8.24 6.89
CA CYS A 153 0.77 -6.85 6.59
C CYS A 153 -0.56 -6.42 7.22
N VAL A 154 -1.57 -7.30 7.29
CA VAL A 154 -2.91 -6.97 7.82
C VAL A 154 -2.87 -6.62 9.32
N PRO A 155 -2.33 -7.45 10.23
CA PRO A 155 -2.17 -7.05 11.62
C PRO A 155 -1.26 -5.83 11.79
N LEU A 156 -0.23 -5.66 10.94
CA LEU A 156 0.61 -4.47 10.95
C LEU A 156 -0.21 -3.21 10.65
N TYR A 157 -1.05 -3.21 9.61
CA TYR A 157 -1.92 -2.08 9.29
C TYR A 157 -2.82 -1.71 10.47
N LYS A 158 -3.42 -2.72 11.12
CA LYS A 158 -4.30 -2.49 12.26
C LYS A 158 -3.57 -1.91 13.47
N ILE A 159 -2.41 -2.45 13.80
CA ILE A 159 -1.59 -1.96 14.93
C ILE A 159 -1.08 -0.54 14.64
N ALA A 160 -0.53 -0.32 13.44
CA ALA A 160 -0.01 0.99 13.05
C ALA A 160 -1.13 2.05 12.96
N GLY A 161 -2.29 1.68 12.40
CA GLY A 161 -3.45 2.56 12.33
C GLY A 161 -3.98 2.96 13.71
N ALA A 162 -4.06 2.00 14.62
CA ALA A 162 -4.46 2.28 16.00
C ALA A 162 -3.44 3.16 16.74
N ALA A 163 -2.14 2.89 16.57
CA ALA A 163 -1.07 3.72 17.16
C ALA A 163 -1.11 5.14 16.60
N ALA A 164 -1.24 5.31 15.29
CA ALA A 164 -1.33 6.62 14.66
C ALA A 164 -2.57 7.42 15.11
N ALA A 165 -3.69 6.75 15.39
CA ALA A 165 -4.90 7.39 15.90
C ALA A 165 -4.78 7.81 17.38
N ALA A 166 -3.89 7.21 18.12
CA ALA A 166 -3.65 7.53 19.54
C ALA A 166 -2.63 8.67 19.75
N GLY A 167 -1.86 9.04 18.73
CA GLY A 167 -0.85 10.12 18.75
C GLY A 167 0.55 9.59 18.99
#